data_a11e052bfb20ba3eccdd28c0edd14223
#
_entry.id   a11e052bfb20ba3eccdd28c0edd14223
#
_cell.length_a   1.000
_cell.length_b   1.000
_cell.length_c   1.000
_cell.angle_alpha   90.00
_cell.angle_beta   90.00
_cell.angle_gamma   90.00
#
_symmetry.space_group_name_H-M   'P 1'
#
loop_
_entity.id
_entity.type
_entity.pdbx_description
1 polymer ?
#
loop_
_entity_poly.entity_id
_entity_poly.type
_entity_poly.pdbx_seq_one_letter_code
_entity_poly.pdbx_strand_id
1 'polypeptide(L)'
;MAGESDIWGGDEWEGHVLHLLQAEHGAHNVQKVPAKHLGDCGLDFICLHEQLVYQCYAVQEPVDVAVRADKQKSKITTDIKKFCDPNGGAAAILTGQKIKRWILAVPLHDSKAVVEHAAKKAAEVRAKNLPYVDGDFQIIIQDRETFDAETWNHRMLLRKRIRPIVPEPTDEDVATVSDGDQRLADNLRTKMVKRVSDSGELEDVVDDLLRVFVQSENAKDALRSMAPDAYENVVRLISERLRRLRLGSRRLVGDPLDAEIDSLKTAILAAVPNLDPGTADTIALGAVSDWLMRCPLKLD
;
A
#
# COMPACT_ATOMS: atom_id res chain seq x y z
N MET A 1 21.05 -3.05 0.36
CA MET A 1 20.60 -2.42 1.61
C MET A 1 19.29 -3.06 1.96
N ALA A 2 19.20 -3.76 3.08
CA ALA A 2 17.93 -4.34 3.54
C ALA A 2 17.00 -3.18 3.87
N GLY A 3 15.92 -3.04 3.08
CA GLY A 3 14.81 -2.17 3.43
C GLY A 3 14.25 -2.58 4.78
N GLU A 4 13.64 -1.66 5.50
CA GLU A 4 12.90 -1.93 6.73
C GLU A 4 12.11 -3.21 6.54
N SER A 5 12.41 -4.20 7.38
CA SER A 5 11.78 -5.50 7.30
C SER A 5 10.31 -5.32 7.65
N ASP A 6 9.42 -5.52 6.71
CA ASP A 6 8.01 -5.64 6.96
C ASP A 6 7.82 -6.81 7.96
N ILE A 7 7.68 -6.47 9.23
CA ILE A 7 7.42 -7.44 10.29
C ILE A 7 5.93 -7.74 10.24
N TRP A 8 5.58 -8.90 9.68
CA TRP A 8 4.20 -9.35 9.57
C TRP A 8 3.79 -10.17 10.80
N GLY A 9 2.68 -9.82 11.42
CA GLY A 9 1.95 -10.72 12.31
C GLY A 9 1.25 -11.83 11.51
N GLY A 10 1.00 -12.99 12.12
CA GLY A 10 0.35 -14.12 11.43
C GLY A 10 -1.01 -13.75 10.85
N ASP A 11 -1.89 -13.15 11.65
CA ASP A 11 -3.24 -12.74 11.22
C ASP A 11 -3.20 -11.60 10.18
N GLU A 12 -2.23 -10.70 10.29
CA GLU A 12 -2.03 -9.60 9.36
C GLU A 12 -1.59 -10.12 7.99
N TRP A 13 -0.62 -11.04 7.97
CA TRP A 13 -0.18 -11.71 6.75
C TRP A 13 -1.30 -12.51 6.09
N GLU A 14 -2.07 -13.30 6.87
CA GLU A 14 -3.22 -14.03 6.36
C GLU A 14 -4.25 -13.08 5.72
N GLY A 15 -4.57 -11.95 6.39
CA GLY A 15 -5.46 -10.93 5.86
C GLY A 15 -4.93 -10.30 4.57
N HIS A 16 -3.63 -10.04 4.50
CA HIS A 16 -2.95 -9.53 3.31
C HIS A 16 -3.04 -10.51 2.14
N VAL A 17 -2.68 -11.78 2.35
CA VAL A 17 -2.76 -12.84 1.32
C VAL A 17 -4.19 -13.03 0.84
N LEU A 18 -5.20 -12.97 1.73
CA LEU A 18 -6.61 -13.03 1.31
C LEU A 18 -6.95 -11.95 0.28
N HIS A 19 -6.54 -10.71 0.54
CA HIS A 19 -6.77 -9.61 -0.39
C HIS A 19 -6.05 -9.82 -1.73
N LEU A 20 -4.81 -10.34 -1.69
CA LEU A 20 -4.05 -10.69 -2.91
C LEU A 20 -4.81 -11.71 -3.75
N LEU A 21 -5.21 -12.81 -3.14
CA LEU A 21 -5.93 -13.88 -3.83
C LEU A 21 -7.28 -13.42 -4.39
N GLN A 22 -8.03 -12.61 -3.63
CA GLN A 22 -9.28 -12.03 -4.11
C GLN A 22 -9.08 -11.06 -5.27
N ALA A 23 -7.94 -10.36 -5.30
CA ALA A 23 -7.59 -9.48 -6.41
C ALA A 23 -7.24 -10.28 -7.67
N GLU A 24 -6.47 -11.36 -7.53
CA GLU A 24 -6.01 -12.20 -8.63
C GLU A 24 -7.12 -13.09 -9.19
N HIS A 25 -7.82 -13.82 -8.32
CA HIS A 25 -8.80 -14.83 -8.72
C HIS A 25 -10.26 -14.36 -8.72
N GLY A 26 -10.54 -13.17 -8.16
CA GLY A 26 -11.89 -12.68 -7.88
C GLY A 26 -12.44 -13.19 -6.54
N ALA A 27 -13.11 -12.32 -5.78
CA ALA A 27 -13.57 -12.61 -4.43
C ALA A 27 -14.50 -13.84 -4.32
N HIS A 28 -15.28 -14.12 -5.37
CA HIS A 28 -16.21 -15.26 -5.42
C HIS A 28 -15.51 -16.61 -5.69
N ASN A 29 -14.25 -16.60 -6.12
CA ASN A 29 -13.45 -17.80 -6.37
C ASN A 29 -12.53 -18.16 -5.21
N VAL A 30 -12.48 -17.34 -4.16
CA VAL A 30 -11.61 -17.56 -2.99
C VAL A 30 -12.46 -17.81 -1.76
N GLN A 31 -12.39 -19.03 -1.23
CA GLN A 31 -13.07 -19.42 -0.01
C GLN A 31 -12.08 -19.42 1.17
N LYS A 32 -12.36 -18.64 2.21
CA LYS A 32 -11.63 -18.70 3.48
C LYS A 32 -12.07 -19.93 4.29
N VAL A 33 -11.10 -20.63 4.90
CA VAL A 33 -11.33 -21.74 5.84
C VAL A 33 -11.01 -21.25 7.26
N PRO A 34 -12.03 -20.95 8.10
CA PRO A 34 -11.81 -20.42 9.44
C PRO A 34 -11.24 -21.47 10.40
N ALA A 35 -10.13 -21.14 11.09
CA ALA A 35 -9.51 -22.03 12.07
C ALA A 35 -10.23 -22.11 13.44
N LYS A 36 -11.11 -21.12 13.77
CA LYS A 36 -11.67 -20.96 15.12
C LYS A 36 -12.56 -22.08 15.62
N HIS A 37 -13.14 -22.86 14.72
CA HIS A 37 -14.00 -24.00 15.07
C HIS A 37 -13.57 -25.20 14.25
N LEU A 38 -13.20 -26.30 14.90
CA LEU A 38 -12.72 -27.56 14.31
C LEU A 38 -11.38 -27.49 13.55
N GLY A 39 -10.68 -26.36 13.62
CA GLY A 39 -9.40 -26.15 12.92
C GLY A 39 -9.55 -25.87 11.43
N ASP A 40 -8.41 -25.62 10.78
CA ASP A 40 -8.27 -25.21 9.37
C ASP A 40 -7.93 -26.38 8.43
N CYS A 41 -7.74 -27.57 8.95
CA CYS A 41 -7.30 -28.77 8.20
C CYS A 41 -5.97 -28.56 7.44
N GLY A 42 -5.15 -27.56 7.85
CA GLY A 42 -3.93 -27.14 7.16
C GLY A 42 -4.19 -26.32 5.90
N LEU A 43 -5.30 -25.56 5.87
CA LEU A 43 -5.77 -24.73 4.77
C LEU A 43 -6.34 -23.42 5.29
N ASP A 44 -5.83 -22.28 4.84
CA ASP A 44 -6.45 -20.98 5.14
C ASP A 44 -7.39 -20.53 4.01
N PHE A 45 -7.03 -20.83 2.75
CA PHE A 45 -7.84 -20.45 1.58
C PHE A 45 -7.89 -21.56 0.54
N ILE A 46 -9.02 -21.61 -0.17
CA ILE A 46 -9.26 -22.47 -1.32
C ILE A 46 -9.58 -21.59 -2.52
N CYS A 47 -8.80 -21.71 -3.60
CA CYS A 47 -9.09 -21.11 -4.90
C CYS A 47 -9.78 -22.16 -5.78
N LEU A 48 -11.11 -22.11 -5.80
CA LEU A 48 -11.97 -23.15 -6.37
C LEU A 48 -11.74 -23.37 -7.86
N HIS A 49 -11.55 -22.30 -8.61
CA HIS A 49 -11.40 -22.36 -10.07
C HIS A 49 -10.05 -22.92 -10.50
N GLU A 50 -8.98 -22.62 -9.76
CA GLU A 50 -7.61 -22.99 -10.09
C GLU A 50 -7.14 -24.30 -9.45
N GLN A 51 -7.98 -24.91 -8.61
CA GLN A 51 -7.61 -26.14 -7.88
C GLN A 51 -6.39 -25.96 -6.96
N LEU A 52 -6.28 -24.77 -6.33
CA LEU A 52 -5.21 -24.38 -5.44
C LEU A 52 -5.74 -24.27 -4.01
N VAL A 53 -4.88 -24.60 -3.06
CA VAL A 53 -5.10 -24.30 -1.64
C VAL A 53 -3.90 -23.57 -1.06
N TYR A 54 -4.15 -22.65 -0.15
CA TYR A 54 -3.12 -21.82 0.48
C TYR A 54 -3.11 -22.01 1.98
N GLN A 55 -1.91 -22.02 2.55
CA GLN A 55 -1.64 -21.91 3.96
C GLN A 55 -0.70 -20.74 4.19
N CYS A 56 -1.10 -19.80 5.03
CA CYS A 56 -0.30 -18.63 5.36
C CYS A 56 0.61 -18.90 6.55
N TYR A 57 1.82 -18.37 6.50
CA TYR A 57 2.73 -18.44 7.62
C TYR A 57 3.73 -17.29 7.64
N ALA A 58 3.59 -16.38 8.59
CA ALA A 58 4.59 -15.35 8.90
C ALA A 58 5.47 -15.84 10.04
N VAL A 59 6.76 -15.94 9.79
CA VAL A 59 7.76 -16.17 10.86
C VAL A 59 7.96 -14.83 11.58
N GLN A 60 7.95 -14.86 12.91
CA GLN A 60 8.23 -13.67 13.70
C GLN A 60 9.71 -13.27 13.50
N GLU A 61 9.93 -12.16 12.87
CA GLU A 61 11.24 -11.57 12.56
C GLU A 61 11.72 -10.63 13.70
N PRO A 62 13.03 -10.36 13.83
CA PRO A 62 14.12 -10.90 12.98
C PRO A 62 14.60 -12.28 13.42
N VAL A 63 14.90 -13.16 12.46
CA VAL A 63 15.56 -14.45 12.68
C VAL A 63 16.55 -14.75 11.56
N ASP A 64 17.51 -15.63 11.83
CA ASP A 64 18.45 -16.12 10.81
C ASP A 64 17.73 -16.95 9.73
N VAL A 65 18.27 -16.95 8.51
CA VAL A 65 17.75 -17.73 7.36
C VAL A 65 17.56 -19.22 7.70
N ALA A 66 18.50 -19.82 8.44
CA ALA A 66 18.41 -21.23 8.84
C ALA A 66 17.21 -21.47 9.78
N VAL A 67 17.02 -20.60 10.75
CA VAL A 67 15.90 -20.68 11.72
C VAL A 67 14.57 -20.47 10.99
N ARG A 68 14.49 -19.51 10.06
CA ARG A 68 13.30 -19.28 9.22
C ARG A 68 12.98 -20.52 8.41
N ALA A 69 13.97 -21.10 7.74
CA ALA A 69 13.80 -22.31 6.93
C ALA A 69 13.30 -23.49 7.78
N ASP A 70 13.84 -23.69 8.99
CA ASP A 70 13.40 -24.78 9.88
C ASP A 70 11.95 -24.59 10.32
N LYS A 71 11.54 -23.36 10.66
CA LYS A 71 10.15 -23.03 11.00
C LYS A 71 9.20 -23.28 9.82
N GLN A 72 9.58 -22.88 8.60
CA GLN A 72 8.79 -23.12 7.38
C GLN A 72 8.66 -24.62 7.06
N LYS A 73 9.74 -25.40 7.16
CA LYS A 73 9.70 -26.88 7.00
C LYS A 73 8.81 -27.56 8.04
N SER A 74 8.88 -27.10 9.29
CA SER A 74 8.02 -27.58 10.37
C SER A 74 6.56 -27.29 10.10
N LYS A 75 6.24 -26.08 9.63
CA LYS A 75 4.88 -25.66 9.25
C LYS A 75 4.34 -26.54 8.11
N ILE A 76 5.10 -26.72 7.02
CA ILE A 76 4.74 -27.64 5.92
C ILE A 76 4.43 -29.03 6.46
N THR A 77 5.30 -29.57 7.30
CA THR A 77 5.13 -30.94 7.84
C THR A 77 3.85 -31.05 8.65
N THR A 78 3.58 -30.06 9.53
CA THR A 78 2.42 -30.06 10.42
C THR A 78 1.12 -29.95 9.64
N ASP A 79 1.05 -29.01 8.70
CA ASP A 79 -0.20 -28.73 8.00
C ASP A 79 -0.49 -29.75 6.88
N ILE A 80 0.54 -30.27 6.22
CA ILE A 80 0.37 -31.40 5.30
C ILE A 80 -0.10 -32.67 6.05
N LYS A 81 0.30 -32.85 7.31
CA LYS A 81 -0.24 -33.95 8.13
C LYS A 81 -1.74 -33.76 8.37
N LYS A 82 -2.20 -32.53 8.71
CA LYS A 82 -3.63 -32.20 8.87
C LYS A 82 -4.38 -32.35 7.54
N PHE A 83 -3.81 -31.83 6.46
CA PHE A 83 -4.39 -31.92 5.12
C PHE A 83 -4.62 -33.38 4.68
N CYS A 84 -3.71 -34.27 5.04
CA CYS A 84 -3.79 -35.69 4.70
C CYS A 84 -4.53 -36.54 5.73
N ASP A 85 -5.06 -35.98 6.81
CA ASP A 85 -5.75 -36.75 7.85
C ASP A 85 -7.10 -37.24 7.32
N PRO A 86 -7.35 -38.54 7.22
CA PRO A 86 -8.60 -39.07 6.72
C PRO A 86 -9.81 -38.72 7.61
N ASN A 87 -9.57 -38.38 8.88
CA ASN A 87 -10.57 -37.92 9.85
C ASN A 87 -10.61 -36.40 10.01
N GLY A 88 -9.74 -35.68 9.32
CA GLY A 88 -9.43 -34.25 9.53
C GLY A 88 -10.27 -33.27 8.74
N GLY A 89 -11.40 -33.62 8.17
CA GLY A 89 -12.31 -32.66 7.52
C GLY A 89 -11.86 -32.13 6.16
N ALA A 90 -10.59 -32.21 5.76
CA ALA A 90 -10.15 -31.75 4.44
C ALA A 90 -10.87 -32.46 3.29
N ALA A 91 -11.12 -33.76 3.41
CA ALA A 91 -11.87 -34.54 2.45
C ALA A 91 -13.32 -34.04 2.29
N ALA A 92 -13.96 -33.58 3.38
CA ALA A 92 -15.32 -33.06 3.34
C ALA A 92 -15.36 -31.66 2.69
N ILE A 93 -14.42 -30.79 3.04
CA ILE A 93 -14.29 -29.43 2.48
C ILE A 93 -13.99 -29.48 0.98
N LEU A 94 -13.14 -30.42 0.55
CA LEU A 94 -12.65 -30.57 -0.83
C LEU A 94 -13.45 -31.61 -1.64
N THR A 95 -14.66 -31.95 -1.20
CA THR A 95 -15.50 -32.90 -1.92
C THR A 95 -15.74 -32.46 -3.37
N GLY A 96 -15.44 -33.34 -4.32
CA GLY A 96 -15.59 -33.07 -5.76
C GLY A 96 -14.48 -32.22 -6.37
N GLN A 97 -13.49 -31.80 -5.59
CA GLN A 97 -12.31 -31.06 -6.06
C GLN A 97 -11.11 -31.99 -6.26
N LYS A 98 -10.20 -31.60 -7.14
CA LYS A 98 -8.89 -32.22 -7.33
C LYS A 98 -7.81 -31.16 -7.16
N ILE A 99 -7.20 -31.12 -5.99
CA ILE A 99 -6.19 -30.09 -5.68
C ILE A 99 -4.86 -30.42 -6.36
N LYS A 100 -4.38 -29.49 -7.15
CA LYS A 100 -3.11 -29.58 -7.88
C LYS A 100 -1.96 -28.96 -7.11
N ARG A 101 -2.22 -27.90 -6.35
CA ARG A 101 -1.17 -27.17 -5.61
C ARG A 101 -1.62 -26.90 -4.19
N TRP A 102 -0.76 -27.21 -3.24
CA TRP A 102 -0.81 -26.70 -1.88
C TRP A 102 0.31 -25.66 -1.75
N ILE A 103 -0.03 -24.43 -1.38
CA ILE A 103 0.88 -23.30 -1.44
C ILE A 103 1.11 -22.79 -0.03
N LEU A 104 2.39 -22.75 0.41
CA LEU A 104 2.79 -22.04 1.60
C LEU A 104 3.06 -20.58 1.24
N ALA A 105 2.18 -19.68 1.64
CA ALA A 105 2.36 -18.24 1.46
C ALA A 105 3.13 -17.66 2.66
N VAL A 106 4.29 -17.07 2.41
CA VAL A 106 5.21 -16.53 3.44
C VAL A 106 5.68 -15.12 3.08
N PRO A 107 5.98 -14.24 4.04
CA PRO A 107 6.55 -12.92 3.73
C PRO A 107 7.94 -13.01 3.07
N LEU A 108 8.77 -13.95 3.50
CA LEU A 108 10.15 -14.13 3.04
C LEU A 108 10.47 -15.61 2.80
N HIS A 109 11.18 -15.88 1.69
CA HIS A 109 11.63 -17.23 1.33
C HIS A 109 13.06 -17.18 0.75
N ASP A 110 14.07 -17.59 1.54
CA ASP A 110 15.48 -17.46 1.22
C ASP A 110 16.25 -18.80 1.17
N SER A 111 15.57 -19.94 1.26
CA SER A 111 16.26 -21.22 1.44
C SER A 111 15.78 -22.31 0.50
N LYS A 112 16.68 -22.81 -0.37
CA LYS A 112 16.41 -23.99 -1.21
C LYS A 112 16.03 -25.23 -0.40
N ALA A 113 16.47 -25.36 0.86
CA ALA A 113 16.15 -26.51 1.70
C ALA A 113 14.64 -26.62 2.00
N VAL A 114 13.90 -25.51 1.97
CA VAL A 114 12.44 -25.52 2.10
C VAL A 114 11.79 -26.07 0.83
N VAL A 115 12.33 -25.72 -0.35
CA VAL A 115 11.85 -26.25 -1.65
C VAL A 115 12.07 -27.76 -1.74
N GLU A 116 13.27 -28.24 -1.36
CA GLU A 116 13.60 -29.66 -1.33
C GLU A 116 12.66 -30.43 -0.38
N HIS A 117 12.39 -29.85 0.80
CA HIS A 117 11.46 -30.42 1.77
C HIS A 117 10.01 -30.47 1.24
N ALA A 118 9.55 -29.39 0.59
CA ALA A 118 8.24 -29.33 -0.04
C ALA A 118 8.07 -30.38 -1.14
N ALA A 119 9.08 -30.54 -2.00
CA ALA A 119 9.06 -31.54 -3.06
C ALA A 119 8.97 -32.97 -2.50
N LYS A 120 9.72 -33.30 -1.42
CA LYS A 120 9.64 -34.56 -0.73
C LYS A 120 8.23 -34.79 -0.14
N LYS A 121 7.66 -33.78 0.53
CA LYS A 121 6.32 -33.88 1.10
C LYS A 121 5.24 -34.03 0.03
N ALA A 122 5.38 -33.37 -1.11
CA ALA A 122 4.46 -33.56 -2.24
C ALA A 122 4.46 -35.00 -2.77
N ALA A 123 5.63 -35.65 -2.86
CA ALA A 123 5.72 -37.03 -3.24
C ALA A 123 5.04 -37.98 -2.20
N GLU A 124 5.21 -37.70 -0.90
CA GLU A 124 4.54 -38.41 0.18
C GLU A 124 3.00 -38.30 0.10
N VAL A 125 2.48 -37.10 -0.26
CA VAL A 125 1.03 -36.85 -0.44
C VAL A 125 0.51 -37.64 -1.64
N ARG A 126 1.17 -37.55 -2.79
CA ARG A 126 0.74 -38.29 -4.00
C ARG A 126 0.69 -39.80 -3.73
N ALA A 127 1.64 -40.34 -3.00
CA ALA A 127 1.67 -41.78 -2.66
C ALA A 127 0.48 -42.26 -1.81
N LYS A 128 -0.24 -41.31 -1.14
CA LYS A 128 -1.45 -41.63 -0.34
C LYS A 128 -2.71 -41.82 -1.18
N ASN A 129 -2.71 -41.43 -2.46
CA ASN A 129 -3.83 -41.54 -3.39
C ASN A 129 -5.15 -41.00 -2.82
N LEU A 130 -5.11 -39.83 -2.16
CA LEU A 130 -6.27 -39.21 -1.57
C LEU A 130 -7.28 -38.77 -2.64
N PRO A 131 -8.61 -38.91 -2.42
CA PRO A 131 -9.63 -38.66 -3.46
C PRO A 131 -9.67 -37.20 -3.94
N TYR A 132 -9.25 -36.24 -3.10
CA TYR A 132 -9.20 -34.80 -3.39
C TYR A 132 -7.83 -34.29 -3.83
N VAL A 133 -6.85 -35.18 -4.06
CA VAL A 133 -5.50 -34.82 -4.53
C VAL A 133 -5.34 -35.24 -5.98
N ASP A 134 -4.79 -34.32 -6.80
CA ASP A 134 -4.47 -34.59 -8.19
C ASP A 134 -3.17 -35.40 -8.31
N GLY A 135 -3.04 -36.19 -9.41
CA GLY A 135 -1.83 -36.95 -9.70
C GLY A 135 -0.57 -36.10 -9.84
N ASP A 136 -0.73 -34.84 -10.31
CA ASP A 136 0.34 -33.83 -10.48
C ASP A 136 0.50 -32.91 -9.27
N PHE A 137 -0.02 -33.30 -8.11
CA PHE A 137 0.03 -32.49 -6.89
C PHE A 137 1.46 -32.05 -6.55
N GLN A 138 1.61 -30.75 -6.26
CA GLN A 138 2.87 -30.13 -5.81
C GLN A 138 2.63 -29.28 -4.57
N ILE A 139 3.68 -29.13 -3.77
CA ILE A 139 3.76 -28.15 -2.69
C ILE A 139 4.70 -27.04 -3.14
N ILE A 140 4.23 -25.81 -3.15
CA ILE A 140 4.95 -24.62 -3.63
C ILE A 140 5.08 -23.65 -2.47
N ILE A 141 6.19 -22.92 -2.42
CA ILE A 141 6.36 -21.77 -1.54
C ILE A 141 6.20 -20.51 -2.39
N GLN A 142 5.33 -19.61 -1.96
CA GLN A 142 5.17 -18.28 -2.55
C GLN A 142 5.47 -17.25 -1.48
N ASP A 143 6.35 -16.32 -1.82
CA ASP A 143 6.63 -15.16 -1.00
C ASP A 143 6.01 -13.90 -1.59
N ARG A 144 6.20 -12.76 -0.93
CA ARG A 144 5.67 -11.48 -1.39
C ARG A 144 6.16 -11.08 -2.78
N GLU A 145 7.35 -11.54 -3.20
CA GLU A 145 7.92 -11.21 -4.52
C GLU A 145 7.25 -12.00 -5.64
N THR A 146 6.65 -13.15 -5.31
CA THR A 146 5.89 -13.97 -6.27
C THR A 146 4.59 -13.29 -6.68
N PHE A 147 4.00 -12.50 -5.80
CA PHE A 147 2.89 -11.62 -6.14
C PHE A 147 3.51 -10.34 -6.71
N ASP A 148 3.34 -10.08 -8.00
CA ASP A 148 3.81 -8.83 -8.62
C ASP A 148 3.28 -7.62 -7.81
N ALA A 149 4.12 -7.14 -6.89
CA ALA A 149 3.77 -6.14 -5.90
C ALA A 149 3.36 -4.80 -6.55
N GLU A 150 3.93 -4.45 -7.72
CA GLU A 150 3.56 -3.21 -8.43
C GLU A 150 2.18 -3.34 -9.07
N THR A 151 1.92 -4.41 -9.78
CA THR A 151 0.59 -4.68 -10.37
C THR A 151 -0.45 -4.85 -9.28
N TRP A 152 -0.09 -5.46 -8.17
CA TRP A 152 -1.00 -5.67 -7.06
C TRP A 152 -1.31 -4.37 -6.31
N ASN A 153 -0.32 -3.59 -5.94
CA ASN A 153 -0.50 -2.26 -5.34
C ASN A 153 -1.35 -1.37 -6.25
N HIS A 154 -1.10 -1.40 -7.55
CA HIS A 154 -1.90 -0.68 -8.52
C HIS A 154 -3.37 -1.15 -8.54
N ARG A 155 -3.64 -2.46 -8.53
CA ARG A 155 -4.99 -3.02 -8.50
C ARG A 155 -5.72 -2.75 -7.18
N MET A 156 -5.03 -2.81 -6.05
CA MET A 156 -5.63 -2.48 -4.73
C MET A 156 -5.92 -0.99 -4.62
N LEU A 157 -5.01 -0.16 -5.07
CA LEU A 157 -5.20 1.29 -5.15
C LEU A 157 -6.43 1.63 -6.02
N LEU A 158 -6.63 0.98 -7.15
CA LEU A 158 -7.79 1.20 -8.01
C LEU A 158 -9.14 0.74 -7.41
N ARG A 159 -9.15 -0.16 -6.43
CA ARG A 159 -10.39 -0.72 -5.84
C ARG A 159 -10.93 0.06 -4.65
N LYS A 160 -10.08 0.75 -3.89
CA LYS A 160 -10.48 1.54 -2.72
C LYS A 160 -10.28 3.03 -3.00
N ARG A 161 -11.37 3.77 -3.14
CA ARG A 161 -11.29 5.22 -3.26
C ARG A 161 -10.81 5.80 -1.91
N ILE A 162 -9.66 6.46 -1.93
CA ILE A 162 -9.12 7.17 -0.77
C ILE A 162 -9.73 8.56 -0.77
N ARG A 163 -10.66 8.80 0.15
CA ARG A 163 -11.30 10.10 0.34
C ARG A 163 -11.20 10.49 1.82
N PRO A 164 -10.11 11.13 2.22
CA PRO A 164 -9.95 11.62 3.58
C PRO A 164 -11.05 12.64 3.92
N ILE A 165 -11.49 12.62 5.17
CA ILE A 165 -12.32 13.72 5.71
C ILE A 165 -11.32 14.80 6.15
N VAL A 166 -11.29 15.90 5.43
CA VAL A 166 -10.39 17.03 5.67
C VAL A 166 -11.14 18.10 6.43
N PRO A 167 -10.73 18.45 7.65
CA PRO A 167 -11.31 19.57 8.37
C PRO A 167 -11.05 20.88 7.66
N GLU A 168 -12.07 21.72 7.58
CA GLU A 168 -11.90 23.09 7.07
C GLU A 168 -11.08 23.92 8.04
N PRO A 169 -10.13 24.74 7.57
CA PRO A 169 -9.34 25.62 8.41
C PRO A 169 -10.21 26.68 9.10
N THR A 170 -10.01 26.87 10.38
CA THR A 170 -10.59 27.99 11.11
C THR A 170 -9.73 29.26 10.95
N ASP A 171 -10.28 30.42 11.27
CA ASP A 171 -9.51 31.66 11.25
C ASP A 171 -8.37 31.63 12.29
N GLU A 172 -8.56 30.92 13.40
CA GLU A 172 -7.52 30.69 14.43
C GLU A 172 -6.36 29.85 13.90
N ASP A 173 -6.64 28.82 13.08
CA ASP A 173 -5.60 28.00 12.43
C ASP A 173 -4.75 28.85 11.47
N VAL A 174 -5.39 29.68 10.66
CA VAL A 174 -4.71 30.59 9.72
C VAL A 174 -3.88 31.63 10.46
N ALA A 175 -4.46 32.26 11.52
CA ALA A 175 -3.74 33.20 12.36
C ALA A 175 -2.53 32.56 13.05
N THR A 176 -2.64 31.33 13.51
CA THR A 176 -1.53 30.58 14.13
C THR A 176 -0.33 30.44 13.18
N VAL A 177 -0.58 30.20 11.89
CA VAL A 177 0.50 30.09 10.88
C VAL A 177 1.10 31.47 10.60
N SER A 178 0.27 32.50 10.44
CA SER A 178 0.71 33.88 10.17
C SER A 178 1.51 34.47 11.34
N ASP A 179 1.03 34.30 12.56
CA ASP A 179 1.68 34.82 13.79
C ASP A 179 2.93 34.02 14.17
N GLY A 180 2.92 32.73 13.88
CA GLY A 180 4.07 31.83 14.18
C GLY A 180 5.31 32.15 13.34
N ASP A 181 5.17 32.62 12.12
CA ASP A 181 6.27 33.14 11.27
C ASP A 181 5.76 34.20 10.28
N GLN A 182 5.75 35.47 10.70
CA GLN A 182 5.33 36.61 9.89
C GLN A 182 6.03 36.68 8.53
N ARG A 183 7.25 36.16 8.40
CA ARG A 183 7.98 36.13 7.13
C ARG A 183 7.25 35.35 6.05
N LEU A 184 6.41 34.37 6.41
CA LEU A 184 5.64 33.58 5.44
C LEU A 184 4.62 34.44 4.72
N ALA A 185 3.84 35.23 5.46
CA ALA A 185 2.87 36.16 4.90
C ALA A 185 3.56 37.28 4.11
N ASP A 186 4.68 37.82 4.62
CA ASP A 186 5.44 38.88 3.94
C ASP A 186 6.06 38.41 2.62
N ASN A 187 6.51 37.14 2.56
CA ASN A 187 6.97 36.52 1.32
C ASN A 187 5.84 36.40 0.29
N LEU A 188 4.64 35.98 0.73
CA LEU A 188 3.45 35.96 -0.15
C LEU A 188 3.13 37.34 -0.69
N ARG A 189 2.99 38.38 0.18
CA ARG A 189 2.77 39.74 -0.23
C ARG A 189 3.76 40.22 -1.27
N THR A 190 5.06 40.01 -1.01
CA THR A 190 6.14 40.40 -1.90
C THR A 190 6.03 39.77 -3.29
N LYS A 191 5.50 38.55 -3.36
CA LYS A 191 5.35 37.82 -4.64
C LYS A 191 4.03 38.18 -5.33
N MET A 192 2.95 38.25 -4.57
CA MET A 192 1.60 38.49 -5.11
C MET A 192 1.37 39.94 -5.55
N VAL A 193 2.07 40.92 -4.97
CA VAL A 193 2.01 42.34 -5.40
C VAL A 193 2.34 42.54 -6.88
N LYS A 194 3.05 41.62 -7.50
CA LYS A 194 3.34 41.64 -8.94
C LYS A 194 2.15 41.19 -9.81
N ARG A 195 1.20 40.49 -9.23
CA ARG A 195 0.03 39.93 -9.92
C ARG A 195 -1.26 40.64 -9.60
N VAL A 196 -1.33 41.21 -8.42
CA VAL A 196 -2.52 41.89 -7.89
C VAL A 196 -2.18 43.36 -7.67
N SER A 197 -2.92 44.26 -8.32
CA SER A 197 -2.65 45.71 -8.29
C SER A 197 -3.38 46.43 -7.17
N ASP A 198 -4.50 45.88 -6.70
CA ASP A 198 -5.29 46.44 -5.60
C ASP A 198 -4.80 45.90 -4.24
N SER A 199 -4.64 46.80 -3.27
CA SER A 199 -4.11 46.43 -1.95
C SER A 199 -5.10 45.62 -1.11
N GLY A 200 -6.40 45.79 -1.29
CA GLY A 200 -7.42 45.01 -0.61
C GLY A 200 -7.46 43.58 -1.16
N GLU A 201 -7.50 43.45 -2.49
CA GLU A 201 -7.43 42.17 -3.18
C GLU A 201 -6.14 41.42 -2.86
N LEU A 202 -5.01 42.14 -2.65
CA LEU A 202 -3.74 41.49 -2.25
C LEU A 202 -3.83 40.79 -0.90
N GLU A 203 -4.42 41.44 0.12
CA GLU A 203 -4.56 40.81 1.43
C GLU A 203 -5.53 39.61 1.39
N ASP A 204 -6.62 39.70 0.62
CA ASP A 204 -7.55 38.59 0.41
C ASP A 204 -6.83 37.38 -0.23
N VAL A 205 -6.01 37.60 -1.26
CA VAL A 205 -5.22 36.54 -1.92
C VAL A 205 -4.19 35.96 -0.97
N VAL A 206 -3.56 36.73 -0.11
CA VAL A 206 -2.61 36.23 0.90
C VAL A 206 -3.31 35.38 1.93
N ASP A 207 -4.49 35.78 2.43
CA ASP A 207 -5.28 34.99 3.37
C ASP A 207 -5.75 33.68 2.74
N ASP A 208 -6.24 33.73 1.50
CA ASP A 208 -6.66 32.55 0.75
C ASP A 208 -5.51 31.55 0.57
N LEU A 209 -4.29 32.01 0.25
CA LEU A 209 -3.11 31.14 0.10
C LEU A 209 -2.67 30.53 1.44
N LEU A 210 -2.75 31.28 2.53
CA LEU A 210 -2.49 30.74 3.88
C LEU A 210 -3.54 29.70 4.26
N ARG A 211 -4.81 29.96 4.00
CA ARG A 211 -5.93 29.04 4.26
C ARG A 211 -5.79 27.74 3.47
N VAL A 212 -5.47 27.83 2.19
CA VAL A 212 -5.20 26.67 1.33
C VAL A 212 -3.99 25.86 1.81
N PHE A 213 -2.95 26.54 2.30
CA PHE A 213 -1.81 25.84 2.92
C PHE A 213 -2.25 25.03 4.14
N VAL A 214 -3.00 25.63 5.08
CA VAL A 214 -3.49 24.92 6.28
C VAL A 214 -4.41 23.76 5.88
N GLN A 215 -5.30 23.97 4.93
CA GLN A 215 -6.19 22.92 4.44
C GLN A 215 -5.40 21.75 3.83
N SER A 216 -4.30 22.04 3.13
CA SER A 216 -3.41 21.01 2.59
C SER A 216 -2.68 20.22 3.70
N GLU A 217 -2.24 20.87 4.77
CA GLU A 217 -1.66 20.19 5.92
C GLU A 217 -2.70 19.25 6.57
N ASN A 218 -3.93 19.73 6.79
CA ASN A 218 -5.04 18.90 7.28
C ASN A 218 -5.33 17.71 6.34
N ALA A 219 -5.29 17.93 5.03
CA ALA A 219 -5.47 16.86 4.03
C ALA A 219 -4.36 15.82 4.09
N LYS A 220 -3.10 16.24 4.26
CA LYS A 220 -1.95 15.36 4.41
C LYS A 220 -2.02 14.56 5.70
N ASP A 221 -2.42 15.16 6.81
CA ASP A 221 -2.56 14.46 8.10
C ASP A 221 -3.73 13.45 8.06
N ALA A 222 -4.85 13.80 7.45
CA ALA A 222 -5.96 12.89 7.24
C ALA A 222 -5.57 11.72 6.30
N LEU A 223 -4.81 12.00 5.24
CA LEU A 223 -4.28 10.98 4.33
C LEU A 223 -3.29 10.07 5.05
N ARG A 224 -2.38 10.62 5.87
CA ARG A 224 -1.42 9.88 6.69
C ARG A 224 -2.12 8.89 7.63
N SER A 225 -3.21 9.33 8.28
CA SER A 225 -3.97 8.50 9.19
C SER A 225 -4.77 7.41 8.47
N MET A 226 -5.26 7.68 7.25
CA MET A 226 -6.13 6.77 6.50
C MET A 226 -5.35 5.81 5.59
N ALA A 227 -4.28 6.28 4.96
CA ALA A 227 -3.50 5.56 3.96
C ALA A 227 -2.02 6.02 4.00
N PRO A 228 -1.21 5.53 4.97
CA PRO A 228 0.18 5.95 5.17
C PRO A 228 1.04 5.84 3.91
N ASP A 229 0.94 4.74 3.16
CA ASP A 229 1.71 4.53 1.92
C ASP A 229 1.37 5.58 0.84
N ALA A 230 0.09 5.94 0.73
CA ALA A 230 -0.34 6.99 -0.19
C ALA A 230 0.22 8.36 0.24
N TYR A 231 0.21 8.65 1.55
CA TYR A 231 0.82 9.85 2.12
C TYR A 231 2.32 9.93 1.80
N GLU A 232 3.08 8.87 2.02
CA GLU A 232 4.52 8.82 1.74
C GLU A 232 4.83 9.05 0.26
N ASN A 233 4.05 8.44 -0.64
CA ASN A 233 4.18 8.65 -2.08
C ASN A 233 3.93 10.11 -2.47
N VAL A 234 2.88 10.74 -1.92
CA VAL A 234 2.56 12.15 -2.17
C VAL A 234 3.66 13.07 -1.64
N VAL A 235 4.11 12.89 -0.40
CA VAL A 235 5.16 13.74 0.22
C VAL A 235 6.48 13.60 -0.52
N ARG A 236 6.86 12.38 -0.91
CA ARG A 236 8.06 12.13 -1.72
C ARG A 236 8.00 12.87 -3.05
N LEU A 237 6.87 12.77 -3.75
CA LEU A 237 6.65 13.42 -5.05
C LEU A 237 6.76 14.96 -4.92
N ILE A 238 6.10 15.56 -3.93
CA ILE A 238 6.16 17.01 -3.66
C ILE A 238 7.62 17.43 -3.38
N SER A 239 8.34 16.67 -2.57
CA SER A 239 9.74 16.94 -2.22
C SER A 239 10.68 16.84 -3.43
N GLU A 240 10.48 15.85 -4.28
CA GLU A 240 11.24 15.70 -5.54
C GLU A 240 10.94 16.83 -6.51
N ARG A 241 9.69 17.24 -6.63
CA ARG A 241 9.30 18.37 -7.49
C ARG A 241 9.93 19.67 -7.00
N LEU A 242 9.85 19.97 -5.70
CA LEU A 242 10.51 21.12 -5.10
C LEU A 242 12.02 21.12 -5.36
N ARG A 243 12.67 19.96 -5.22
CA ARG A 243 14.11 19.83 -5.51
C ARG A 243 14.43 20.18 -6.97
N ARG A 244 13.62 19.71 -7.93
CA ARG A 244 13.78 20.03 -9.34
C ARG A 244 13.60 21.53 -9.61
N LEU A 245 12.58 22.16 -9.02
CA LEU A 245 12.37 23.59 -9.13
C LEU A 245 13.54 24.42 -8.55
N ARG A 246 14.17 23.96 -7.47
CA ARG A 246 15.34 24.62 -6.88
C ARG A 246 16.60 24.50 -7.76
N LEU A 247 16.74 23.43 -8.51
CA LEU A 247 17.88 23.16 -9.39
C LEU A 247 17.72 23.75 -10.79
N GLY A 248 16.47 23.95 -11.23
CA GLY A 248 16.14 24.52 -12.53
C GLY A 248 16.24 26.06 -12.54
N SER A 249 15.86 26.68 -13.67
CA SER A 249 15.69 28.13 -13.72
C SER A 249 14.55 28.50 -12.76
N ARG A 250 14.83 29.30 -11.76
CA ARG A 250 13.86 29.73 -10.72
C ARG A 250 12.76 30.66 -11.28
N ARG A 251 12.62 30.72 -12.60
CA ARG A 251 11.64 31.55 -13.31
C ARG A 251 10.56 30.66 -13.88
N LEU A 252 9.37 30.94 -13.45
CA LEU A 252 8.17 30.42 -14.08
C LEU A 252 7.73 31.49 -15.11
N VAL A 253 7.61 31.14 -16.39
CA VAL A 253 7.28 32.06 -17.49
C VAL A 253 5.84 31.83 -17.92
N GLY A 254 5.04 32.88 -18.07
CA GLY A 254 3.64 32.82 -18.48
C GLY A 254 2.67 32.93 -17.30
N ASP A 255 1.57 32.17 -17.29
CA ASP A 255 0.75 31.93 -16.08
C ASP A 255 1.10 30.53 -15.48
N PRO A 256 2.16 30.46 -14.72
CA PRO A 256 2.82 29.20 -14.39
C PRO A 256 2.32 28.57 -13.11
N LEU A 257 1.56 29.32 -12.29
CA LEU A 257 1.04 28.78 -11.03
C LEU A 257 -0.02 27.73 -11.31
N ASP A 258 -1.00 28.05 -12.14
CA ASP A 258 -2.06 27.12 -12.51
C ASP A 258 -1.51 25.89 -13.23
N ALA A 259 -0.57 26.10 -14.16
CA ALA A 259 0.10 25.01 -14.86
C ALA A 259 0.92 24.10 -13.92
N GLU A 260 1.56 24.67 -12.91
CA GLU A 260 2.32 23.91 -11.91
C GLU A 260 1.39 23.14 -10.96
N ILE A 261 0.28 23.77 -10.54
CA ILE A 261 -0.76 23.11 -9.71
C ILE A 261 -1.36 21.93 -10.47
N ASP A 262 -1.77 22.12 -11.73
CA ASP A 262 -2.34 21.06 -12.57
C ASP A 262 -1.33 19.92 -12.84
N SER A 263 -0.07 20.28 -13.08
CA SER A 263 1.01 19.31 -13.26
C SER A 263 1.25 18.51 -12.00
N LEU A 264 1.25 19.14 -10.83
CA LEU A 264 1.44 18.48 -9.54
C LEU A 264 0.24 17.60 -9.19
N LYS A 265 -0.99 18.08 -9.37
CA LYS A 265 -2.23 17.32 -9.22
C LYS A 265 -2.22 16.07 -10.09
N THR A 266 -1.87 16.21 -11.37
CA THR A 266 -1.76 15.08 -12.31
C THR A 266 -0.74 14.08 -11.85
N ALA A 267 0.44 14.53 -11.38
CA ALA A 267 1.47 13.66 -10.86
C ALA A 267 1.06 12.94 -9.57
N ILE A 268 0.34 13.62 -8.67
CA ILE A 268 -0.22 13.01 -7.45
C ILE A 268 -1.22 11.90 -7.82
N LEU A 269 -2.14 12.17 -8.75
CA LEU A 269 -3.13 11.17 -9.20
C LEU A 269 -2.49 10.02 -9.98
N ALA A 270 -1.38 10.24 -10.66
CA ALA A 270 -0.62 9.17 -11.29
C ALA A 270 0.10 8.28 -10.26
N ALA A 271 0.62 8.87 -9.17
CA ALA A 271 1.27 8.14 -8.08
C ALA A 271 0.27 7.44 -7.14
N VAL A 272 -0.93 8.00 -6.98
CA VAL A 272 -2.03 7.48 -6.14
C VAL A 272 -3.34 7.53 -6.92
N PRO A 273 -3.57 6.59 -7.87
CA PRO A 273 -4.66 6.67 -8.84
C PRO A 273 -6.08 6.64 -8.25
N ASN A 274 -6.22 6.15 -7.03
CA ASN A 274 -7.49 6.06 -6.30
C ASN A 274 -7.72 7.19 -5.29
N LEU A 275 -6.81 8.15 -5.18
CA LEU A 275 -7.00 9.35 -4.37
C LEU A 275 -8.15 10.19 -4.97
N ASP A 276 -8.98 10.73 -4.09
CA ASP A 276 -10.03 11.67 -4.51
C ASP A 276 -9.41 12.90 -5.22
N PRO A 277 -9.88 13.25 -6.43
CA PRO A 277 -9.30 14.34 -7.19
C PRO A 277 -9.36 15.70 -6.48
N GLY A 278 -10.38 15.94 -5.64
CA GLY A 278 -10.46 17.14 -4.81
C GLY A 278 -9.37 17.18 -3.74
N THR A 279 -9.11 16.06 -3.09
CA THR A 279 -8.00 15.95 -2.12
C THR A 279 -6.64 16.16 -2.80
N ALA A 280 -6.44 15.59 -3.99
CA ALA A 280 -5.21 15.80 -4.76
C ALA A 280 -5.02 17.28 -5.17
N ASP A 281 -6.09 17.94 -5.52
CA ASP A 281 -6.13 19.37 -5.84
C ASP A 281 -5.74 20.24 -4.62
N THR A 282 -6.40 20.02 -3.49
CA THR A 282 -6.10 20.69 -2.22
C THR A 282 -4.62 20.54 -1.84
N ILE A 283 -4.06 19.32 -1.96
CA ILE A 283 -2.65 19.06 -1.65
C ILE A 283 -1.72 19.78 -2.65
N ALA A 284 -2.06 19.78 -3.92
CA ALA A 284 -1.27 20.47 -4.96
C ALA A 284 -1.25 21.99 -4.76
N LEU A 285 -2.42 22.58 -4.53
CA LEU A 285 -2.57 24.01 -4.23
C LEU A 285 -1.75 24.41 -2.99
N GLY A 286 -1.90 23.67 -1.88
CA GLY A 286 -1.17 23.98 -0.65
C GLY A 286 0.33 23.75 -0.76
N ALA A 287 0.80 22.79 -1.55
CA ALA A 287 2.23 22.61 -1.82
C ALA A 287 2.82 23.80 -2.59
N VAL A 288 2.09 24.33 -3.57
CA VAL A 288 2.52 25.51 -4.31
C VAL A 288 2.48 26.75 -3.40
N SER A 289 1.47 26.89 -2.55
CA SER A 289 1.40 27.95 -1.52
C SER A 289 2.61 27.88 -0.56
N ASP A 290 2.95 26.69 -0.05
CA ASP A 290 4.15 26.50 0.78
C ASP A 290 5.44 26.91 0.05
N TRP A 291 5.56 26.58 -1.23
CA TRP A 291 6.72 26.99 -2.03
C TRP A 291 6.79 28.50 -2.23
N LEU A 292 5.66 29.16 -2.38
CA LEU A 292 5.60 30.63 -2.45
C LEU A 292 6.02 31.26 -1.11
N MET A 293 5.61 30.69 0.01
CA MET A 293 5.98 31.19 1.34
C MET A 293 7.46 30.99 1.66
N ARG A 294 8.02 29.78 1.39
CA ARG A 294 9.34 29.36 1.91
C ARG A 294 10.43 29.32 0.86
N CYS A 295 10.09 29.21 -0.40
CA CYS A 295 11.07 29.02 -1.46
C CYS A 295 11.40 30.35 -2.18
N PRO A 296 12.65 30.55 -2.66
CA PRO A 296 13.02 31.70 -3.45
C PRO A 296 12.51 31.64 -4.90
N LEU A 297 11.37 31.00 -5.16
CA LEU A 297 10.71 31.04 -6.47
C LEU A 297 10.37 32.50 -6.82
N LYS A 298 10.80 32.93 -8.01
CA LYS A 298 10.45 34.25 -8.55
C LYS A 298 9.28 34.09 -9.50
N LEU A 299 8.21 34.80 -9.24
CA LEU A 299 7.14 35.07 -10.18
C LEU A 299 7.55 36.28 -10.98
N ASP A 300 7.74 36.13 -12.28
CA ASP A 300 8.02 37.25 -13.20
C ASP A 300 6.71 37.75 -13.82
#